data_c6d89082e4fbcfcb81035f130fd71966
#
_entry.id   c6d89082e4fbcfcb81035f130fd71966
#
_cell.length_a   1.000
_cell.length_b   1.000
_cell.length_c   1.000
_cell.angle_alpha   90.00
_cell.angle_beta   90.00
_cell.angle_gamma   90.00
#
_symmetry.space_group_name_H-M   'P 1'
#
loop_
_entity.id
_entity.type
_entity.pdbx_description
1 polymer ?
#
loop_
_entity_poly.entity_id
_entity_poly.type
_entity_poly.pdbx_seq_one_letter_code
_entity_poly.pdbx_strand_id
1 'polypeptide(L)'
;GGFANRTPEATVEGMTRFGVTTVVGCLGTDGIGRDMCALVAKTKGLNEQGMSAYCYTGSYQIPVRTLTDSVTKDIMMIQEIIGTGEIAISDHRSSQPTYEEFVRVVADTRLGGVLSGKAGVVNVHLGDSPRCMDLIERVVEETEIPASQILPTHVNRNEKLFCKAIEYALKGGNVDFTGN
;
A
#
# COMPACT_ATOMS: atom_id res chain seq x y z
N GLY A 1 -5.00 -17.23 3.27
CA GLY A 1 -6.12 -18.17 3.17
C GLY A 1 -6.79 -18.10 1.82
N GLY A 2 -7.57 -19.11 1.51
CA GLY A 2 -8.41 -19.11 0.32
C GLY A 2 -9.75 -18.41 0.57
N PHE A 3 -10.58 -18.33 -0.47
CA PHE A 3 -11.88 -17.66 -0.41
C PHE A 3 -12.78 -18.18 0.74
N ALA A 4 -12.81 -19.49 0.97
CA ALA A 4 -13.60 -20.10 2.04
C ALA A 4 -12.88 -20.20 3.39
N ASN A 5 -11.63 -19.82 3.48
CA ASN A 5 -10.79 -19.92 4.68
C ASN A 5 -10.10 -18.58 4.94
N ARG A 6 -10.89 -17.60 5.34
CA ARG A 6 -10.43 -16.22 5.58
C ARG A 6 -9.83 -16.09 6.98
N THR A 7 -8.74 -15.35 7.07
CA THR A 7 -8.21 -14.88 8.34
C THR A 7 -9.25 -13.95 9.00
N PRO A 8 -9.56 -14.12 10.30
CA PRO A 8 -10.40 -13.18 11.03
C PRO A 8 -9.87 -11.75 10.95
N GLU A 9 -10.78 -10.79 10.97
CA GLU A 9 -10.39 -9.38 11.01
C GLU A 9 -9.73 -9.03 12.34
N ALA A 10 -8.75 -8.12 12.29
CA ALA A 10 -8.10 -7.58 13.48
C ALA A 10 -9.10 -6.86 14.39
N THR A 11 -8.95 -7.02 15.70
CA THR A 11 -9.76 -6.36 16.72
C THR A 11 -8.96 -5.31 17.48
N VAL A 12 -9.63 -4.29 18.02
CA VAL A 12 -8.97 -3.26 18.85
C VAL A 12 -8.22 -3.91 20.00
N GLU A 13 -8.86 -4.84 20.73
CA GLU A 13 -8.23 -5.55 21.85
C GLU A 13 -6.98 -6.32 21.39
N GLY A 14 -7.07 -7.05 20.28
CA GLY A 14 -5.94 -7.82 19.73
C GLY A 14 -4.73 -6.96 19.38
N MET A 15 -4.95 -5.72 18.96
CA MET A 15 -3.89 -4.78 18.59
C MET A 15 -3.34 -3.99 19.79
N THR A 16 -4.23 -3.40 20.58
CA THR A 16 -3.84 -2.51 21.70
C THR A 16 -3.09 -3.23 22.82
N ARG A 17 -3.37 -4.52 23.05
CA ARG A 17 -2.60 -5.33 24.02
C ARG A 17 -1.10 -5.42 23.71
N PHE A 18 -0.69 -5.14 22.45
CA PHE A 18 0.70 -5.07 22.01
C PHE A 18 1.19 -3.63 21.80
N GLY A 19 0.45 -2.63 22.27
CA GLY A 19 0.81 -1.22 22.18
C GLY A 19 0.53 -0.57 20.83
N VAL A 20 -0.18 -1.25 19.92
CA VAL A 20 -0.55 -0.67 18.61
C VAL A 20 -1.68 0.33 18.81
N THR A 21 -1.44 1.59 18.42
CA THR A 21 -2.39 2.70 18.55
C THR A 21 -2.87 3.25 17.21
N THR A 22 -2.11 2.98 16.15
CA THR A 22 -2.42 3.44 14.79
C THR A 22 -2.25 2.29 13.81
N VAL A 23 -3.19 2.16 12.87
CA VAL A 23 -3.15 1.13 11.83
C VAL A 23 -3.50 1.70 10.46
N VAL A 24 -2.92 1.10 9.43
CA VAL A 24 -3.30 1.36 8.05
C VAL A 24 -3.69 0.03 7.41
N GLY A 25 -4.98 -0.11 7.07
CA GLY A 25 -5.51 -1.31 6.45
C GLY A 25 -5.23 -1.38 4.95
N CYS A 26 -5.02 -2.60 4.45
CA CYS A 26 -4.91 -2.88 3.03
C CYS A 26 -5.56 -4.23 2.68
N LEU A 27 -6.00 -4.42 1.44
CA LEU A 27 -6.66 -5.65 1.00
C LEU A 27 -5.67 -6.78 0.69
N GLY A 28 -4.46 -6.45 0.29
CA GLY A 28 -3.43 -7.43 -0.07
C GLY A 28 -3.82 -8.24 -1.31
N THR A 29 -3.58 -9.56 -1.26
CA THR A 29 -3.80 -10.48 -2.41
C THR A 29 -5.27 -10.62 -2.80
N ASP A 30 -6.19 -10.61 -1.82
CA ASP A 30 -7.63 -10.78 -2.07
C ASP A 30 -8.35 -9.42 -2.11
N GLY A 31 -8.41 -8.83 -3.29
CA GLY A 31 -9.21 -7.64 -3.57
C GLY A 31 -10.60 -7.95 -4.14
N ILE A 32 -11.05 -9.20 -4.07
CA ILE A 32 -12.34 -9.67 -4.63
C ILE A 32 -13.27 -10.14 -3.52
N GLY A 33 -12.81 -11.07 -2.70
CA GLY A 33 -13.59 -11.59 -1.58
C GLY A 33 -13.69 -10.61 -0.41
N ARG A 34 -12.76 -9.66 -0.33
CA ARG A 34 -12.81 -8.45 0.50
C ARG A 34 -12.60 -7.25 -0.43
N ASP A 35 -13.46 -6.27 -0.33
CA ASP A 35 -13.47 -5.10 -1.21
C ASP A 35 -13.21 -3.79 -0.46
N MET A 36 -13.18 -2.69 -1.20
CA MET A 36 -12.96 -1.37 -0.62
C MET A 36 -14.09 -0.93 0.32
N CYS A 37 -15.33 -1.36 0.07
CA CYS A 37 -16.45 -1.05 0.98
C CYS A 37 -16.21 -1.69 2.35
N ALA A 38 -15.84 -2.97 2.38
CA ALA A 38 -15.56 -3.69 3.61
C ALA A 38 -14.35 -3.09 4.35
N LEU A 39 -13.28 -2.72 3.63
CA LEU A 39 -12.09 -2.12 4.22
C LEU A 39 -12.38 -0.76 4.85
N VAL A 40 -13.08 0.13 4.12
CA VAL A 40 -13.46 1.46 4.64
C VAL A 40 -14.40 1.33 5.85
N ALA A 41 -15.39 0.43 5.78
CA ALA A 41 -16.30 0.18 6.91
C ALA A 41 -15.52 -0.31 8.14
N LYS A 42 -14.58 -1.24 7.98
CA LYS A 42 -13.73 -1.70 9.07
C LYS A 42 -12.87 -0.57 9.67
N THR A 43 -12.27 0.24 8.81
CA THR A 43 -11.44 1.39 9.23
C THR A 43 -12.26 2.38 10.05
N LYS A 44 -13.47 2.74 9.59
CA LYS A 44 -14.39 3.60 10.35
C LYS A 44 -14.79 2.96 11.67
N GLY A 45 -15.11 1.67 11.69
CA GLY A 45 -15.47 0.95 12.92
C GLY A 45 -14.34 0.91 13.95
N LEU A 46 -13.08 0.86 13.52
CA LEU A 46 -11.92 0.97 14.41
C LEU A 46 -11.78 2.40 14.98
N ASN A 47 -12.03 3.42 14.18
CA ASN A 47 -12.03 4.82 14.63
C ASN A 47 -13.13 5.08 15.66
N GLU A 48 -14.36 4.55 15.47
CA GLU A 48 -15.46 4.63 16.44
C GLU A 48 -15.09 3.98 17.79
N GLN A 49 -14.21 2.97 17.77
CA GLN A 49 -13.69 2.30 18.96
C GLN A 49 -12.49 3.01 19.60
N GLY A 50 -12.07 4.17 19.06
CA GLY A 50 -11.01 5.01 19.61
C GLY A 50 -9.59 4.68 19.11
N MET A 51 -9.44 3.86 18.07
CA MET A 51 -8.15 3.62 17.42
C MET A 51 -7.94 4.60 16.28
N SER A 52 -6.70 5.05 16.05
CA SER A 52 -6.36 5.81 14.84
C SER A 52 -6.22 4.85 13.66
N ALA A 53 -7.24 4.76 12.80
CA ALA A 53 -7.27 3.83 11.69
C ALA A 53 -7.42 4.54 10.35
N TYR A 54 -6.59 4.14 9.40
CA TYR A 54 -6.56 4.59 8.01
C TYR A 54 -6.55 3.37 7.08
N CYS A 55 -6.66 3.59 5.77
CA CYS A 55 -6.49 2.52 4.78
C CYS A 55 -5.92 3.05 3.47
N TYR A 56 -5.46 2.12 2.65
CA TYR A 56 -5.10 2.37 1.27
C TYR A 56 -6.23 1.94 0.33
N THR A 57 -6.45 2.68 -0.76
CA THR A 57 -7.33 2.22 -1.84
C THR A 57 -6.60 1.23 -2.74
N GLY A 58 -7.30 0.19 -3.19
CA GLY A 58 -6.76 -0.83 -4.07
C GLY A 58 -6.44 -2.16 -3.38
N SER A 59 -5.69 -2.97 -4.10
CA SER A 59 -5.18 -4.28 -3.71
C SER A 59 -3.88 -4.56 -4.47
N TYR A 60 -3.42 -5.83 -4.54
CA TYR A 60 -2.21 -6.19 -5.30
C TYR A 60 -2.25 -5.79 -6.77
N GLN A 61 -3.44 -5.62 -7.35
CA GLN A 61 -3.65 -5.59 -8.80
C GLN A 61 -3.69 -4.18 -9.38
N ILE A 62 -3.14 -4.03 -10.57
CA ILE A 62 -3.39 -2.93 -11.50
C ILE A 62 -4.19 -3.50 -12.68
N PRO A 63 -5.29 -2.84 -13.10
CA PRO A 63 -5.87 -1.56 -12.63
C PRO A 63 -6.34 -1.60 -11.18
N VAL A 64 -6.15 -0.48 -10.47
CA VAL A 64 -6.53 -0.34 -9.07
C VAL A 64 -8.06 -0.39 -8.91
N ARG A 65 -8.54 -1.26 -8.03
CA ARG A 65 -9.96 -1.31 -7.65
C ARG A 65 -10.24 -0.27 -6.59
N THR A 66 -11.00 0.74 -6.98
CA THR A 66 -11.34 1.90 -6.14
C THR A 66 -12.79 1.85 -5.67
N LEU A 67 -13.17 2.74 -4.76
CA LEU A 67 -14.55 2.90 -4.32
C LEU A 67 -15.33 3.91 -5.19
N THR A 68 -14.64 4.93 -5.75
CA THR A 68 -15.23 6.04 -6.51
C THR A 68 -14.80 6.07 -7.98
N ASP A 69 -14.35 4.94 -8.52
CA ASP A 69 -13.82 4.79 -9.89
C ASP A 69 -12.54 5.62 -10.19
N SER A 70 -11.92 6.18 -9.15
CA SER A 70 -10.68 6.96 -9.30
C SER A 70 -9.84 6.92 -8.02
N VAL A 71 -8.57 6.58 -8.15
CA VAL A 71 -7.57 6.63 -7.05
C VAL A 71 -7.53 8.04 -6.43
N THR A 72 -7.43 9.06 -7.26
CA THR A 72 -7.39 10.47 -6.82
C THR A 72 -8.64 10.85 -6.03
N LYS A 73 -9.84 10.48 -6.54
CA LYS A 73 -11.11 10.77 -5.83
C LYS A 73 -11.22 10.03 -4.51
N ASP A 74 -10.84 8.76 -4.46
CA ASP A 74 -10.85 7.98 -3.22
C ASP A 74 -10.04 8.68 -2.13
N ILE A 75 -8.82 9.10 -2.45
CA ILE A 75 -7.93 9.79 -1.51
C ILE A 75 -8.50 11.15 -1.10
N MET A 76 -9.05 11.92 -2.06
CA MET A 76 -9.57 13.25 -1.79
C MET A 76 -10.86 13.24 -0.96
N MET A 77 -11.78 12.32 -1.27
CA MET A 77 -13.15 12.39 -0.77
C MET A 77 -13.40 11.50 0.46
N ILE A 78 -12.57 10.48 0.69
CA ILE A 78 -12.72 9.55 1.82
C ILE A 78 -11.62 9.82 2.82
N GLN A 79 -11.99 10.32 3.99
CA GLN A 79 -11.06 10.81 5.00
C GLN A 79 -10.02 9.77 5.42
N GLU A 80 -10.43 8.52 5.55
CA GLU A 80 -9.59 7.42 6.03
C GLU A 80 -8.61 6.91 4.97
N ILE A 81 -8.85 7.19 3.69
CA ILE A 81 -7.96 6.77 2.61
C ILE A 81 -6.81 7.77 2.47
N ILE A 82 -5.59 7.30 2.74
CA ILE A 82 -4.38 8.13 2.77
C ILE A 82 -3.39 7.85 1.64
N GLY A 83 -3.68 6.90 0.79
CA GLY A 83 -2.80 6.49 -0.31
C GLY A 83 -3.37 5.28 -1.06
N THR A 84 -2.53 4.62 -1.85
CA THR A 84 -2.89 3.46 -2.67
C THR A 84 -2.04 2.26 -2.28
N GLY A 85 -2.62 1.08 -2.24
CA GLY A 85 -1.91 -0.17 -1.97
C GLY A 85 -2.81 -1.27 -1.41
N GLU A 86 -2.21 -2.35 -1.20
CA GLU A 86 -0.83 -2.80 -1.39
C GLU A 86 -0.62 -3.21 -2.85
N ILE A 87 0.09 -2.45 -3.67
CA ILE A 87 0.34 -2.80 -5.09
C ILE A 87 1.49 -3.81 -5.16
N ALA A 88 1.28 -4.97 -5.77
CA ALA A 88 2.31 -6.00 -5.86
C ALA A 88 3.18 -5.86 -7.10
N ILE A 89 4.49 -5.83 -6.89
CA ILE A 89 5.50 -5.96 -7.96
C ILE A 89 6.55 -7.01 -7.57
N SER A 90 7.29 -7.48 -8.55
CA SER A 90 8.35 -8.50 -8.32
C SER A 90 7.84 -9.75 -7.58
N ASP A 91 6.57 -10.08 -7.75
CA ASP A 91 5.85 -11.18 -7.11
C ASP A 91 5.00 -11.93 -8.16
N HIS A 92 4.93 -13.25 -8.06
CA HIS A 92 4.14 -14.09 -8.96
C HIS A 92 2.63 -13.85 -8.85
N ARG A 93 2.15 -13.23 -7.76
CA ARG A 93 0.74 -12.89 -7.52
C ARG A 93 0.37 -11.50 -8.05
N SER A 94 1.33 -10.71 -8.51
CA SER A 94 1.07 -9.38 -9.06
C SER A 94 0.36 -9.46 -10.42
N SER A 95 -0.26 -8.36 -10.85
CA SER A 95 -0.79 -8.22 -12.20
C SER A 95 0.30 -8.10 -13.28
N GLN A 96 1.57 -8.14 -12.91
CA GLN A 96 2.73 -7.93 -13.79
C GLN A 96 2.66 -6.59 -14.54
N PRO A 97 2.46 -5.46 -13.82
CA PRO A 97 2.24 -4.17 -14.45
C PRO A 97 3.43 -3.74 -15.30
N THR A 98 3.15 -3.04 -16.39
CA THR A 98 4.16 -2.31 -17.14
C THR A 98 4.66 -1.12 -16.32
N TYR A 99 5.77 -0.53 -16.75
CA TYR A 99 6.30 0.68 -16.11
C TYR A 99 5.31 1.83 -16.17
N GLU A 100 4.69 2.06 -17.33
CA GLU A 100 3.72 3.13 -17.57
C GLU A 100 2.47 3.00 -16.70
N GLU A 101 1.96 1.78 -16.53
CA GLU A 101 0.83 1.51 -15.63
C GLU A 101 1.19 1.81 -14.17
N PHE A 102 2.39 1.40 -13.74
CA PHE A 102 2.85 1.66 -12.38
C PHE A 102 3.07 3.15 -12.12
N VAL A 103 3.75 3.86 -13.03
CA VAL A 103 3.95 5.33 -12.95
C VAL A 103 2.60 6.06 -12.87
N ARG A 104 1.60 5.63 -13.65
CA ARG A 104 0.27 6.24 -13.62
C ARG A 104 -0.37 6.13 -12.24
N VAL A 105 -0.32 4.97 -11.62
CA VAL A 105 -0.85 4.77 -10.26
C VAL A 105 -0.13 5.67 -9.26
N VAL A 106 1.20 5.78 -9.35
CA VAL A 106 1.99 6.63 -8.45
C VAL A 106 1.62 8.11 -8.64
N ALA A 107 1.49 8.57 -9.88
CA ALA A 107 1.12 9.95 -10.20
C ALA A 107 -0.29 10.31 -9.71
N ASP A 108 -1.28 9.44 -9.96
CA ASP A 108 -2.68 9.65 -9.53
C ASP A 108 -2.79 9.66 -7.99
N THR A 109 -2.04 8.80 -7.32
CA THR A 109 -1.97 8.74 -5.85
C THR A 109 -1.35 10.02 -5.29
N ARG A 110 -0.23 10.47 -5.86
CA ARG A 110 0.43 11.71 -5.47
C ARG A 110 -0.50 12.92 -5.63
N LEU A 111 -1.19 13.01 -6.77
CA LEU A 111 -2.14 14.09 -7.03
C LEU A 111 -3.24 14.12 -5.96
N GLY A 112 -3.81 12.95 -5.64
CA GLY A 112 -4.82 12.83 -4.57
C GLY A 112 -4.30 13.32 -3.22
N GLY A 113 -3.08 12.94 -2.86
CA GLY A 113 -2.42 13.40 -1.63
C GLY A 113 -2.20 14.91 -1.60
N VAL A 114 -1.65 15.48 -2.66
CA VAL A 114 -1.39 16.94 -2.76
C VAL A 114 -2.69 17.74 -2.65
N LEU A 115 -3.74 17.32 -3.38
CA LEU A 115 -5.01 18.04 -3.39
C LEU A 115 -5.79 17.93 -2.07
N SER A 116 -5.56 16.90 -1.28
CA SER A 116 -6.27 16.67 0.00
C SER A 116 -5.44 16.96 1.25
N GLY A 117 -4.15 17.29 1.11
CA GLY A 117 -3.24 17.47 2.23
C GLY A 117 -2.93 16.16 2.99
N LYS A 118 -3.04 15.02 2.30
CA LYS A 118 -2.77 13.69 2.86
C LYS A 118 -1.42 13.14 2.37
N ALA A 119 -0.99 12.02 2.93
CA ALA A 119 0.27 11.37 2.57
C ALA A 119 0.37 11.05 1.06
N GLY A 120 -0.69 10.52 0.46
CA GLY A 120 -0.73 10.19 -0.97
C GLY A 120 0.37 9.22 -1.40
N VAL A 121 0.79 8.32 -0.52
CA VAL A 121 1.85 7.33 -0.78
C VAL A 121 1.31 6.10 -1.48
N VAL A 122 2.15 5.46 -2.30
CA VAL A 122 1.87 4.13 -2.83
C VAL A 122 2.61 3.10 -1.98
N ASN A 123 1.86 2.27 -1.27
CA ASN A 123 2.41 1.11 -0.55
C ASN A 123 2.60 -0.04 -1.54
N VAL A 124 3.81 -0.55 -1.63
CA VAL A 124 4.21 -1.52 -2.66
C VAL A 124 4.67 -2.82 -2.02
N HIS A 125 3.91 -3.89 -2.26
CA HIS A 125 4.31 -5.24 -1.92
C HIS A 125 5.46 -5.73 -2.81
N LEU A 126 6.57 -6.08 -2.19
CA LEU A 126 7.71 -6.68 -2.88
C LEU A 126 7.73 -8.20 -2.69
N GLY A 127 7.75 -8.91 -3.80
CA GLY A 127 7.94 -10.35 -3.81
C GLY A 127 9.41 -10.76 -3.69
N ASP A 128 9.68 -12.03 -3.98
CA ASP A 128 11.02 -12.64 -3.89
C ASP A 128 11.70 -12.77 -5.26
N SER A 129 11.28 -11.99 -6.23
CA SER A 129 11.87 -11.96 -7.56
C SER A 129 13.24 -11.29 -7.56
N PRO A 130 14.19 -11.76 -8.38
CA PRO A 130 15.50 -11.11 -8.54
C PRO A 130 15.42 -9.68 -9.08
N ARG A 131 14.27 -9.24 -9.60
CA ARG A 131 14.01 -7.85 -10.01
C ARG A 131 13.90 -6.87 -8.84
N CYS A 132 13.68 -7.37 -7.62
CA CYS A 132 13.60 -6.56 -6.40
C CYS A 132 12.74 -5.29 -6.57
N MET A 133 13.38 -4.12 -6.61
CA MET A 133 12.78 -2.78 -6.65
C MET A 133 12.87 -2.10 -8.02
N ASP A 134 13.19 -2.82 -9.10
CA ASP A 134 13.52 -2.21 -10.41
C ASP A 134 12.46 -1.19 -10.89
N LEU A 135 11.16 -1.47 -10.76
CA LEU A 135 10.11 -0.52 -11.16
C LEU A 135 10.10 0.75 -10.29
N ILE A 136 10.35 0.61 -8.99
CA ILE A 136 10.41 1.75 -8.06
C ILE A 136 11.62 2.62 -8.39
N GLU A 137 12.79 2.00 -8.55
CA GLU A 137 14.04 2.71 -8.88
C GLU A 137 13.88 3.51 -10.18
N ARG A 138 13.27 2.91 -11.21
CA ARG A 138 12.99 3.59 -12.47
C ARG A 138 12.06 4.78 -12.31
N VAL A 139 10.98 4.67 -11.51
CA VAL A 139 10.10 5.82 -11.26
C VAL A 139 10.87 6.98 -10.67
N VAL A 140 11.70 6.74 -9.68
CA VAL A 140 12.50 7.79 -9.02
C VAL A 140 13.55 8.38 -9.93
N GLU A 141 14.13 7.59 -10.85
CA GLU A 141 15.21 8.02 -11.73
C GLU A 141 14.71 8.66 -13.02
N GLU A 142 13.56 8.24 -13.55
CA GLU A 142 13.04 8.63 -14.84
C GLU A 142 11.89 9.67 -14.78
N THR A 143 11.44 10.05 -13.55
CA THR A 143 10.35 11.02 -13.35
C THR A 143 10.69 12.06 -12.28
N GLU A 144 9.83 13.08 -12.12
CA GLU A 144 9.92 14.08 -11.05
C GLU A 144 9.30 13.60 -9.71
N ILE A 145 8.90 12.33 -9.61
CA ILE A 145 8.26 11.79 -8.41
C ILE A 145 9.34 11.48 -7.37
N PRO A 146 9.28 12.08 -6.17
CA PRO A 146 10.30 11.84 -5.15
C PRO A 146 10.20 10.43 -4.56
N ALA A 147 11.33 9.87 -4.13
CA ALA A 147 11.39 8.55 -3.49
C ALA A 147 10.41 8.41 -2.30
N SER A 148 10.22 9.47 -1.52
CA SER A 148 9.29 9.48 -0.37
C SER A 148 7.82 9.22 -0.74
N GLN A 149 7.48 9.23 -2.04
CA GLN A 149 6.12 8.97 -2.53
C GLN A 149 5.76 7.48 -2.56
N ILE A 150 6.76 6.61 -2.53
CA ILE A 150 6.57 5.15 -2.62
C ILE A 150 7.10 4.52 -1.34
N LEU A 151 6.30 3.64 -0.75
CA LEU A 151 6.62 2.90 0.48
C LEU A 151 6.72 1.40 0.16
N PRO A 152 7.90 0.88 -0.22
CA PRO A 152 8.09 -0.56 -0.39
C PRO A 152 8.01 -1.28 0.95
N THR A 153 7.19 -2.35 1.00
CA THR A 153 7.07 -3.23 2.17
C THR A 153 7.70 -4.61 1.93
N HIS A 154 7.94 -5.33 3.01
CA HIS A 154 8.61 -6.63 3.01
C HIS A 154 10.08 -6.58 2.58
N VAL A 155 10.75 -5.45 2.77
CA VAL A 155 12.14 -5.26 2.31
C VAL A 155 13.15 -6.17 3.03
N ASN A 156 12.76 -6.78 4.14
CA ASN A 156 13.57 -7.78 4.87
C ASN A 156 13.36 -9.22 4.39
N ARG A 157 12.74 -9.43 3.24
CA ARG A 157 12.43 -10.76 2.72
C ARG A 157 13.66 -11.57 2.33
N ASN A 158 14.68 -10.90 1.79
CA ASN A 158 15.98 -11.49 1.48
C ASN A 158 17.07 -10.41 1.51
N GLU A 159 18.35 -10.85 1.59
CA GLU A 159 19.50 -9.96 1.74
C GLU A 159 19.65 -8.97 0.56
N LYS A 160 19.48 -9.44 -0.66
CA LYS A 160 19.59 -8.57 -1.85
C LYS A 160 18.58 -7.43 -1.80
N LEU A 161 17.31 -7.74 -1.48
CA LEU A 161 16.25 -6.76 -1.36
C LEU A 161 16.52 -5.80 -0.21
N PHE A 162 17.04 -6.31 0.91
CA PHE A 162 17.40 -5.49 2.06
C PHE A 162 18.51 -4.47 1.74
N CYS A 163 19.56 -4.89 1.02
CA CYS A 163 20.62 -3.98 0.55
C CYS A 163 20.05 -2.88 -0.36
N LYS A 164 19.16 -3.23 -1.30
CA LYS A 164 18.46 -2.26 -2.17
C LYS A 164 17.59 -1.28 -1.36
N ALA A 165 16.95 -1.76 -0.31
CA ALA A 165 16.14 -0.91 0.56
C ALA A 165 16.99 0.12 1.32
N ILE A 166 18.20 -0.23 1.74
CA ILE A 166 19.16 0.71 2.34
C ILE A 166 19.55 1.81 1.32
N GLU A 167 19.89 1.42 0.09
CA GLU A 167 20.21 2.39 -0.99
C GLU A 167 19.04 3.34 -1.26
N TYR A 168 17.81 2.80 -1.28
CA TYR A 168 16.59 3.57 -1.45
C TYR A 168 16.34 4.55 -0.31
N ALA A 169 16.53 4.11 0.94
CA ALA A 169 16.40 4.97 2.11
C ALA A 169 17.43 6.11 2.12
N LEU A 170 18.66 5.86 1.68
CA LEU A 170 19.69 6.90 1.53
C LEU A 170 19.35 7.94 0.47
N LYS A 171 18.50 7.62 -0.52
CA LYS A 171 17.93 8.54 -1.50
C LYS A 171 16.69 9.31 -0.97
N GLY A 172 16.34 9.16 0.31
CA GLY A 172 15.18 9.83 0.94
C GLY A 172 13.87 9.05 0.85
N GLY A 173 13.93 7.78 0.46
CA GLY A 173 12.78 6.88 0.49
C GLY A 173 12.45 6.37 1.89
N ASN A 174 11.21 5.96 2.11
CA ASN A 174 10.77 5.25 3.31
C ASN A 174 10.66 3.76 2.98
N VAL A 175 10.91 2.90 3.95
CA VAL A 175 10.84 1.44 3.79
C VAL A 175 10.08 0.81 4.95
N ASP A 176 9.44 -0.33 4.69
CA ASP A 176 8.66 -1.05 5.68
C ASP A 176 9.09 -2.53 5.77
N PHE A 177 9.04 -3.06 6.97
CA PHE A 177 9.50 -4.41 7.33
C PHE A 177 8.32 -5.29 7.71
N THR A 178 8.38 -6.56 7.30
CA THR A 178 7.48 -7.56 7.87
C THR A 178 7.91 -7.87 9.31
N GLY A 179 7.02 -7.61 10.25
CA GLY A 179 7.14 -8.12 11.62
C GLY A 179 6.73 -9.60 11.66
N ASN A 180 7.54 -10.46 12.28
CA ASN A 180 7.25 -11.89 12.52
C ASN A 180 7.06 -12.14 14.02
#